data_e66fb06ea6387af1ed31103416345da4
#
_entry.id   e66fb06ea6387af1ed31103416345da4
#
_cell.length_a   1.000
_cell.length_b   1.000
_cell.length_c   1.000
_cell.angle_alpha   90.00
_cell.angle_beta   90.00
_cell.angle_gamma   90.00
#
_symmetry.space_group_name_H-M   'P 1'
#
loop_
_entity.id
_entity.type
_entity.pdbx_description
1 polymer ?
#
loop_
_entity_poly.entity_id
_entity_poly.type
_entity_poly.pdbx_seq_one_letter_code
_entity_poly.pdbx_strand_id
1 'polypeptide(L)'
;MRALVIVDVQNDFCEGGSLAVEGGAATAGAISRFLAAEGGSYAHVVASRDYHVDPGAHFSDQPDFSTSWPPHCVAGTAGAEFHPDFDTSRVEMVFSTGAHAPA
;
A
#
# COMPACT_ATOMS: atom_id res chain seq x y z
N MET A 1 3.06 24.48 7.61
CA MET A 1 2.23 23.58 6.78
C MET A 1 2.79 22.17 6.85
N ARG A 2 1.94 21.18 7.04
CA ARG A 2 2.36 19.77 7.09
C ARG A 2 1.55 18.95 6.10
N ALA A 3 2.19 17.96 5.47
CA ALA A 3 1.54 16.96 4.67
C ALA A 3 1.73 15.58 5.31
N LEU A 4 0.72 14.74 5.23
CA LEU A 4 0.78 13.35 5.67
C LEU A 4 0.81 12.44 4.44
N VAL A 5 1.80 11.56 4.37
CA VAL A 5 1.90 10.56 3.32
C VAL A 5 1.68 9.18 3.93
N ILE A 6 0.72 8.46 3.40
CA ILE A 6 0.38 7.10 3.84
C ILE A 6 0.86 6.13 2.75
N VAL A 7 1.72 5.21 3.13
CA VAL A 7 2.50 4.40 2.18
C VAL A 7 2.02 2.96 2.18
N ASP A 8 1.52 2.48 1.03
CA ASP A 8 1.35 1.06 0.70
C ASP A 8 0.43 0.28 1.67
N VAL A 9 -0.68 0.87 2.10
CA VAL A 9 -1.67 0.19 2.94
C VAL A 9 -2.61 -0.64 2.06
N GLN A 10 -2.10 -1.73 1.54
CA GLN A 10 -2.72 -2.52 0.49
C GLN A 10 -2.98 -3.96 0.96
N ASN A 11 -3.97 -4.62 0.36
CA ASN A 11 -4.39 -5.95 0.75
C ASN A 11 -3.24 -6.97 0.73
N ASP A 12 -2.37 -6.94 -0.29
CA ASP A 12 -1.28 -7.90 -0.40
C ASP A 12 -0.23 -7.77 0.69
N PHE A 13 -0.13 -6.62 1.35
CA PHE A 13 0.77 -6.41 2.48
C PHE A 13 0.11 -6.67 3.83
N CYS A 14 -1.15 -7.04 3.84
CA CYS A 14 -1.89 -7.37 5.06
C CYS A 14 -2.14 -8.87 5.14
N GLU A 15 -2.62 -9.34 6.28
CA GLU A 15 -2.90 -10.76 6.50
C GLU A 15 -3.80 -11.31 5.39
N GLY A 16 -3.44 -12.46 4.86
CA GLY A 16 -4.12 -13.10 3.73
C GLY A 16 -3.63 -12.66 2.36
N GLY A 17 -2.79 -11.64 2.29
CA GLY A 17 -2.19 -11.19 1.03
C GLY A 17 -0.97 -12.00 0.63
N SER A 18 -0.49 -11.80 -0.59
CA SER A 18 0.61 -12.59 -1.16
C SER A 18 1.99 -12.22 -0.58
N LEU A 19 2.11 -11.04 0.02
CA LEU A 19 3.34 -10.58 0.67
C LEU A 19 2.99 -9.99 2.05
N ALA A 20 2.28 -10.77 2.84
CA ALA A 20 1.67 -10.32 4.09
C ALA A 20 2.70 -9.93 5.14
N VAL A 21 2.39 -8.83 5.84
CA VAL A 21 3.09 -8.39 7.04
C VAL A 21 2.14 -8.57 8.22
N GLU A 22 2.59 -9.27 9.26
CA GLU A 22 1.80 -9.44 10.47
C GLU A 22 1.48 -8.07 11.08
N GLY A 23 0.21 -7.85 11.40
CA GLY A 23 -0.25 -6.57 11.93
C GLY A 23 -0.63 -5.55 10.87
N GLY A 24 -0.61 -5.91 9.58
CA GLY A 24 -0.96 -4.98 8.50
C GLY A 24 -2.38 -4.46 8.60
N ALA A 25 -3.36 -5.34 8.84
CA ALA A 25 -4.75 -4.92 8.99
C ALA A 25 -4.96 -4.04 10.23
N ALA A 26 -4.31 -4.37 11.35
CA ALA A 26 -4.36 -3.56 12.56
C ALA A 26 -3.76 -2.16 12.31
N THR A 27 -2.69 -2.08 11.53
CA THR A 27 -2.07 -0.81 11.13
C THR A 27 -3.03 0.01 10.27
N ALA A 28 -3.72 -0.61 9.31
CA ALA A 28 -4.73 0.08 8.50
C ALA A 28 -5.81 0.71 9.38
N GLY A 29 -6.33 -0.04 10.36
CA GLY A 29 -7.29 0.49 11.32
C GLY A 29 -6.74 1.60 12.20
N ALA A 30 -5.49 1.49 12.65
CA ALA A 30 -4.83 2.52 13.44
C ALA A 30 -4.65 3.82 12.64
N ILE A 31 -4.31 3.71 11.36
CA ILE A 31 -4.22 4.87 10.46
C ILE A 31 -5.58 5.54 10.32
N SER A 32 -6.64 4.77 10.15
CA SER A 32 -8.00 5.31 10.07
C SER A 32 -8.39 6.09 11.33
N ARG A 33 -8.07 5.55 12.50
CA ARG A 33 -8.32 6.24 13.77
C ARG A 33 -7.50 7.51 13.90
N PHE A 34 -6.23 7.47 13.46
CA PHE A 34 -5.37 8.65 13.46
C PHE A 34 -5.93 9.74 12.53
N LEU A 35 -6.37 9.36 11.34
CA LEU A 35 -6.95 10.32 10.38
C LEU A 35 -8.24 10.93 10.93
N ALA A 36 -9.08 10.15 11.61
CA ALA A 36 -10.30 10.67 12.21
C ALA A 36 -10.00 11.71 13.30
N ALA A 37 -8.94 11.48 14.09
CA ALA A 37 -8.58 12.35 15.20
C ALA A 37 -7.71 13.54 14.75
N GLU A 38 -6.73 13.31 13.88
CA GLU A 38 -5.67 14.28 13.58
C GLU A 38 -5.58 14.70 12.11
N GLY A 39 -6.34 14.05 11.21
CA GLY A 39 -6.23 14.30 9.77
C GLY A 39 -6.48 15.75 9.39
N GLY A 40 -7.36 16.44 10.11
CA GLY A 40 -7.65 17.85 9.87
C GLY A 40 -6.52 18.82 10.20
N SER A 41 -5.49 18.36 10.94
CA SER A 41 -4.34 19.20 11.28
C SER A 41 -3.28 19.26 10.18
N TYR A 42 -3.42 18.43 9.13
CA TYR A 42 -2.53 18.41 7.99
C TYR A 42 -3.10 19.24 6.85
N ALA A 43 -2.24 20.00 6.17
CA ALA A 43 -2.65 20.76 4.99
C ALA A 43 -3.06 19.83 3.84
N HIS A 44 -2.34 18.71 3.70
CA HIS A 44 -2.62 17.71 2.68
C HIS A 44 -2.45 16.31 3.24
N VAL A 45 -3.30 15.39 2.79
CA VAL A 45 -3.19 13.94 3.06
C VAL A 45 -3.16 13.24 1.71
N VAL A 46 -2.10 12.50 1.45
CA VAL A 46 -1.92 11.74 0.21
C VAL A 46 -1.52 10.31 0.54
N ALA A 47 -1.71 9.41 -0.40
CA ALA A 47 -1.33 8.01 -0.25
C ALA A 47 -0.51 7.55 -1.45
N SER A 48 0.37 6.59 -1.21
CA SER A 48 1.06 5.87 -2.28
C SER A 48 0.63 4.41 -2.30
N ARG A 49 0.81 3.78 -3.43
CA ARG A 49 0.58 2.34 -3.60
C ARG A 49 1.58 1.75 -4.58
N ASP A 50 2.04 0.54 -4.28
CA ASP A 50 2.66 -0.32 -5.27
C ASP A 50 1.61 -0.71 -6.30
N TYR A 51 1.94 -0.60 -7.58
CA TYR A 51 0.98 -0.89 -8.63
C TYR A 51 1.73 -1.45 -9.84
N HIS A 52 2.07 -2.76 -9.73
CA HIS A 52 2.93 -3.41 -10.69
C HIS A 52 2.15 -3.88 -11.92
N VAL A 53 2.62 -3.46 -13.09
CA VAL A 53 2.15 -4.00 -14.37
C VAL A 53 3.11 -5.09 -14.84
N ASP A 54 4.40 -4.74 -14.96
CA ASP A 54 5.46 -5.68 -15.32
C ASP A 54 6.78 -5.21 -14.70
N PRO A 55 7.07 -5.60 -13.45
CA PRO A 55 8.31 -5.23 -12.78
C PRO A 55 9.49 -6.16 -13.13
N GLY A 56 9.34 -7.07 -14.11
CA GLY A 56 10.40 -7.96 -14.53
C GLY A 56 10.82 -8.95 -13.46
N ALA A 57 12.13 -9.03 -13.21
CA ALA A 57 12.71 -9.99 -12.26
C ALA A 57 12.37 -9.69 -10.79
N HIS A 58 11.73 -8.58 -10.49
CA HIS A 58 11.20 -8.29 -9.15
C HIS A 58 10.19 -9.36 -8.72
N PHE A 59 9.40 -9.89 -9.66
CA PHE A 59 8.49 -11.01 -9.42
C PHE A 59 9.16 -12.34 -9.77
N SER A 60 8.99 -13.31 -8.90
CA SER A 60 9.49 -14.68 -9.10
C SER A 60 8.57 -15.68 -8.44
N ASP A 61 8.45 -16.86 -9.02
CA ASP A 61 7.80 -18.02 -8.40
C ASP A 61 8.75 -18.75 -7.43
N GLN A 62 10.04 -18.37 -7.46
CA GLN A 62 11.06 -18.85 -6.50
C GLN A 62 11.81 -17.64 -5.93
N PRO A 63 11.12 -16.77 -5.17
CA PRO A 63 11.70 -15.51 -4.71
C PRO A 63 12.78 -15.73 -3.66
N ASP A 64 13.83 -14.89 -3.73
CA ASP A 64 14.89 -14.87 -2.72
C ASP A 64 14.62 -13.90 -1.59
N PHE A 65 13.56 -13.08 -1.66
CA PHE A 65 13.17 -12.06 -0.67
C PHE A 65 14.28 -11.04 -0.40
N SER A 66 15.15 -10.83 -1.35
CA SER A 66 16.24 -9.86 -1.32
C SER A 66 16.22 -9.00 -2.59
N THR A 67 16.10 -9.64 -3.76
CA THR A 67 15.99 -8.97 -5.06
C THR A 67 14.70 -9.34 -5.79
N SER A 68 14.00 -10.36 -5.31
CA SER A 68 12.75 -10.84 -5.91
C SER A 68 11.75 -11.25 -4.85
N TRP A 69 10.47 -11.15 -5.19
CA TRP A 69 9.35 -11.44 -4.32
C TRP A 69 8.26 -12.19 -5.10
N PRO A 70 7.31 -12.84 -4.42
CA PRO A 70 6.15 -13.37 -5.12
C PRO A 70 5.35 -12.23 -5.74
N PRO A 71 4.58 -12.48 -6.80
CA PRO A 71 3.70 -11.46 -7.37
C PRO A 71 2.81 -10.85 -6.29
N HIS A 72 2.81 -9.53 -6.22
CA HIS A 72 2.04 -8.76 -5.26
C HIS A 72 1.68 -7.40 -5.87
N CYS A 73 0.60 -6.81 -5.39
CA CYS A 73 0.14 -5.48 -5.82
C CYS A 73 0.07 -5.34 -7.34
N VAL A 74 -0.43 -6.39 -8.00
CA VAL A 74 -0.58 -6.40 -9.46
C VAL A 74 -1.72 -5.47 -9.86
N ALA A 75 -1.46 -4.60 -10.80
CA ALA A 75 -2.43 -3.62 -11.28
C ALA A 75 -3.75 -4.29 -11.69
N GLY A 76 -4.87 -3.72 -11.23
CA GLY A 76 -6.21 -4.23 -11.53
C GLY A 76 -6.67 -5.40 -10.67
N THR A 77 -5.86 -5.84 -9.69
CA THR A 77 -6.26 -6.93 -8.78
C THR A 77 -6.67 -6.39 -7.42
N ALA A 78 -7.45 -7.19 -6.68
CA ALA A 78 -7.85 -6.87 -5.32
C ALA A 78 -6.64 -6.74 -4.38
N GLY A 79 -5.55 -7.48 -4.64
CA GLY A 79 -4.31 -7.39 -3.86
C GLY A 79 -3.67 -6.03 -3.89
N ALA A 80 -3.82 -5.29 -5.00
CA ALA A 80 -3.29 -3.93 -5.14
C ALA A 80 -4.19 -2.88 -4.49
N GLU A 81 -5.43 -3.19 -4.18
CA GLU A 81 -6.36 -2.24 -3.56
C GLU A 81 -5.96 -1.92 -2.13
N PHE A 82 -6.29 -0.71 -1.67
CA PHE A 82 -6.14 -0.36 -0.26
C PHE A 82 -6.98 -1.29 0.61
N HIS A 83 -6.41 -1.66 1.77
CA HIS A 83 -7.12 -2.50 2.73
C HIS A 83 -8.43 -1.81 3.15
N PRO A 84 -9.53 -2.55 3.28
CA PRO A 84 -10.83 -1.95 3.61
C PRO A 84 -10.88 -1.23 4.96
N ASP A 85 -9.98 -1.58 5.90
CA ASP A 85 -9.90 -0.88 7.18
C ASP A 85 -9.15 0.45 7.11
N PHE A 86 -8.57 0.77 5.96
CA PHE A 86 -7.98 2.08 5.70
C PHE A 86 -9.06 3.00 5.12
N ASP A 87 -9.48 3.98 5.90
CA ASP A 87 -10.44 4.99 5.45
C ASP A 87 -9.75 6.01 4.56
N THR A 88 -10.08 6.00 3.28
CA THR A 88 -9.47 6.86 2.27
C THR A 88 -10.19 8.20 2.09
N SER A 89 -11.20 8.50 2.90
CA SER A 89 -12.05 9.68 2.69
C SER A 89 -11.29 11.01 2.75
N ARG A 90 -10.17 11.07 3.47
CA ARG A 90 -9.32 12.26 3.54
C ARG A 90 -8.19 12.28 2.52
N VAL A 91 -8.01 11.20 1.76
CA VAL A 91 -6.91 11.11 0.78
C VAL A 91 -7.26 11.93 -0.45
N GLU A 92 -6.45 12.94 -0.72
CA GLU A 92 -6.66 13.88 -1.83
C GLU A 92 -6.09 13.35 -3.14
N MET A 93 -5.00 12.57 -3.08
CA MET A 93 -4.30 12.07 -4.25
C MET A 93 -3.61 10.76 -3.94
N VAL A 94 -3.61 9.85 -4.91
CA VAL A 94 -2.92 8.55 -4.82
C VAL A 94 -1.83 8.52 -5.87
N PHE A 95 -0.61 8.22 -5.42
CA PHE A 95 0.56 8.03 -6.29
C PHE A 95 0.81 6.55 -6.46
N SER A 96 0.83 6.09 -7.71
CA SER A 96 1.14 4.69 -8.03
C SER A 96 2.61 4.57 -8.39
N THR A 97 3.29 3.56 -7.84
CA THR A 97 4.72 3.33 -8.05
C THR A 97 4.97 1.94 -8.59
N GLY A 98 6.14 1.73 -9.19
CA GLY A 98 6.61 0.41 -9.54
C GLY A 98 5.93 -0.26 -10.72
N ALA A 99 5.27 0.47 -11.64
CA ALA A 99 4.55 -0.15 -12.75
C ALA A 99 5.45 -1.08 -13.58
N HIS A 100 6.66 -0.63 -13.91
CA HIS A 100 7.64 -1.38 -14.71
C HIS A 100 9.00 -1.46 -14.02
N ALA A 101 9.04 -1.21 -12.72
CA ALA A 101 10.26 -1.18 -11.92
C ALA A 101 9.99 -1.80 -10.54
N PRO A 102 11.02 -2.16 -9.77
CA PRO A 102 10.85 -2.78 -8.46
C PRO A 102 10.11 -1.91 -7.44
N ALA A 103 10.22 -0.61 -7.53
CA ALA A 103 9.57 0.25 -6.53
C ALA A 103 8.99 1.51 -7.14
#